data_587ce264a98e1866e64ec233392d336a
#
_entry.id   587ce264a98e1866e64ec233392d336a
#
_cell.length_a   1.000
_cell.length_b   1.000
_cell.length_c   1.000
_cell.angle_alpha   90.00
_cell.angle_beta   90.00
_cell.angle_gamma   90.00
#
_symmetry.space_group_name_H-M   'P 1'
#
loop_
_entity.id
_entity.type
_entity.pdbx_description
1 polymer ?
#
loop_
_entity_poly.entity_id
_entity_poly.type
_entity_poly.pdbx_seq_one_letter_code
_entity_poly.pdbx_strand_id
1 'polypeptide(L)'
;EFADTAATGPQALTDVAPFRNADALLHVLRAFRDPSVPLAEGSLDPPRDAQRMEDELILTDLGIAEKRLERLAKDLKTARTSELEHEHDVLVRCRTSLEAGTPLRALSLEADDLKRLRGFQFLSAKPLLLVVNIDEADLTAGGGAALAEAPARVGLEEFLSRASTRAVGVCAKIELEIAQLE
;
A
#
# COMPACT_ATOMS: atom_id res chain seq x y z
N GLU A 1 17.68 -1.46 1.87
CA GLU A 1 17.42 -1.42 3.32
C GLU A 1 15.93 -1.65 3.56
N PHE A 2 15.58 -2.56 4.47
CA PHE A 2 14.21 -2.78 4.89
C PHE A 2 13.98 -2.08 6.23
N ALA A 3 12.90 -1.30 6.34
CA ALA A 3 12.44 -0.75 7.60
C ALA A 3 11.18 -1.53 8.01
N ASP A 4 11.24 -2.24 9.13
CA ASP A 4 10.07 -2.90 9.72
C ASP A 4 9.35 -1.92 10.64
N THR A 5 8.05 -1.80 10.42
CA THR A 5 7.18 -1.01 11.28
C THR A 5 5.97 -1.87 11.61
N ALA A 6 5.86 -2.24 12.88
CA ALA A 6 4.73 -3.01 13.36
C ALA A 6 3.45 -2.16 13.29
N ALA A 7 2.76 -2.26 12.16
CA ALA A 7 1.48 -1.60 11.93
C ALA A 7 0.38 -2.65 12.10
N THR A 8 -0.10 -2.84 13.32
CA THR A 8 -1.16 -3.81 13.64
C THR A 8 -2.41 -3.13 14.16
N GLY A 9 -3.59 -3.53 13.66
CA GLY A 9 -4.90 -3.09 14.14
C GLY A 9 -5.46 -1.84 13.46
N PRO A 10 -6.58 -1.28 13.99
CA PRO A 10 -7.37 -0.23 13.34
C PRO A 10 -6.67 1.12 13.16
N GLN A 11 -5.48 1.29 13.68
CA GLN A 11 -4.69 2.52 13.60
C GLN A 11 -3.27 2.23 13.09
N ALA A 12 -3.15 1.27 12.20
CA ALA A 12 -1.87 0.77 11.68
C ALA A 12 -0.96 1.86 11.10
N LEU A 13 -1.52 2.94 10.57
CA LEU A 13 -0.79 4.08 10.01
C LEU A 13 -0.79 5.32 10.91
N THR A 14 -0.79 5.16 12.24
CA THR A 14 -0.72 6.31 13.17
C THR A 14 0.59 7.10 13.00
N ASP A 15 1.69 6.42 12.68
CA ASP A 15 2.95 7.04 12.30
C ASP A 15 3.34 6.64 10.88
N VAL A 16 3.02 7.49 9.92
CA VAL A 16 3.35 7.30 8.50
C VAL A 16 4.75 7.77 8.13
N ALA A 17 5.49 8.40 9.03
CA ALA A 17 6.79 9.00 8.75
C ALA A 17 7.82 7.97 8.22
N PRO A 18 7.94 6.76 8.77
CA PRO A 18 8.86 5.75 8.24
C PRO A 18 8.56 5.35 6.78
N PHE A 19 7.28 5.30 6.43
CA PHE A 19 6.84 4.87 5.09
C PHE A 19 7.03 5.94 4.01
N ARG A 20 7.08 7.24 4.40
CA ARG A 20 7.20 8.35 3.44
C ARG A 20 8.50 8.32 2.66
N ASN A 21 9.59 7.91 3.30
CA ASN A 21 10.92 7.87 2.67
C ASN A 21 11.22 6.55 1.95
N ALA A 22 10.34 5.55 2.05
CA ALA A 22 10.52 4.27 1.37
C ALA A 22 10.25 4.42 -0.13
N ASP A 23 10.98 3.67 -0.96
CA ASP A 23 10.79 3.63 -2.42
C ASP A 23 9.58 2.75 -2.82
N ALA A 24 9.25 1.77 -2.00
CA ALA A 24 8.12 0.85 -2.18
C ALA A 24 7.57 0.43 -0.82
N LEU A 25 6.33 -0.03 -0.80
CA LEU A 25 5.67 -0.58 0.39
C LEU A 25 5.55 -2.10 0.27
N LEU A 26 5.77 -2.77 1.40
CA LEU A 26 5.56 -4.20 1.54
C LEU A 26 4.52 -4.41 2.64
N HIS A 27 3.39 -5.07 2.29
CA HIS A 27 2.32 -5.37 3.23
C HIS A 27 2.23 -6.88 3.43
N VAL A 28 2.51 -7.35 4.65
CA VAL A 28 2.42 -8.76 5.01
C VAL A 28 0.98 -9.09 5.39
N LEU A 29 0.37 -10.00 4.63
CA LEU A 29 -0.99 -10.49 4.84
C LEU A 29 -0.94 -11.85 5.52
N ARG A 30 -1.69 -11.99 6.60
CA ARG A 30 -1.83 -13.27 7.30
C ARG A 30 -2.79 -14.18 6.54
N ALA A 31 -2.31 -15.35 6.13
CA ALA A 31 -3.11 -16.41 5.51
C ALA A 31 -2.94 -17.78 6.24
N PHE A 32 -2.37 -17.78 7.43
CA PHE A 32 -2.17 -18.97 8.28
C PHE A 32 -3.09 -18.95 9.50
N ARG A 33 -3.37 -20.14 10.05
CA ARG A 33 -4.17 -20.32 11.25
C ARG A 33 -3.29 -20.70 12.43
N ASP A 34 -3.23 -19.81 13.42
CA ASP A 34 -2.56 -20.07 14.69
C ASP A 34 -3.42 -19.49 15.83
N PRO A 35 -3.95 -20.34 16.74
CA PRO A 35 -4.76 -19.89 17.87
C PRO A 35 -3.99 -18.98 18.85
N SER A 36 -2.66 -19.07 18.89
CA SER A 36 -1.82 -18.26 19.77
C SER A 36 -1.66 -16.83 19.29
N VAL A 37 -1.92 -16.56 18.00
CA VAL A 37 -1.82 -15.24 17.38
C VAL A 37 -3.23 -14.68 17.21
N PRO A 38 -3.61 -13.58 17.90
CA PRO A 38 -4.92 -12.96 17.76
C PRO A 38 -5.20 -12.52 16.33
N LEU A 39 -6.47 -12.64 15.91
CA LEU A 39 -6.94 -12.07 14.64
C LEU A 39 -7.35 -10.61 14.87
N ALA A 40 -6.85 -9.69 14.07
CA ALA A 40 -7.14 -8.27 14.23
C ALA A 40 -8.63 -7.93 14.11
N GLU A 41 -9.35 -8.65 13.22
CA GLU A 41 -10.76 -8.42 12.90
C GLU A 41 -11.64 -9.66 13.20
N GLY A 42 -11.19 -10.55 14.07
CA GLY A 42 -11.95 -11.76 14.48
C GLY A 42 -12.06 -12.86 13.42
N SER A 43 -11.67 -12.60 12.17
CA SER A 43 -11.65 -13.60 11.09
C SER A 43 -10.41 -13.44 10.22
N LEU A 44 -9.99 -14.55 9.60
CA LEU A 44 -8.91 -14.58 8.62
C LEU A 44 -9.48 -14.19 7.24
N ASP A 45 -9.09 -13.02 6.74
CA ASP A 45 -9.59 -12.47 5.48
C ASP A 45 -8.53 -11.55 4.82
N PRO A 46 -7.55 -12.14 4.10
CA PRO A 46 -6.46 -11.37 3.49
C PRO A 46 -6.91 -10.29 2.50
N PRO A 47 -7.94 -10.48 1.65
CA PRO A 47 -8.44 -9.42 0.77
C PRO A 47 -8.99 -8.22 1.53
N ARG A 48 -9.78 -8.45 2.58
CA ARG A 48 -10.28 -7.37 3.45
C ARG A 48 -9.13 -6.61 4.10
N ASP A 49 -8.14 -7.32 4.62
CA ASP A 49 -7.01 -6.71 5.30
C ASP A 49 -6.13 -5.90 4.32
N ALA A 50 -5.97 -6.40 3.08
CA ALA A 50 -5.31 -5.66 2.00
C ALA A 50 -6.07 -4.39 1.62
N GLN A 51 -7.40 -4.48 1.44
CA GLN A 51 -8.23 -3.34 1.09
C GLN A 51 -8.20 -2.27 2.18
N ARG A 52 -8.30 -2.67 3.42
CA ARG A 52 -8.25 -1.74 4.55
C ARG A 52 -6.95 -0.93 4.59
N MET A 53 -5.81 -1.59 4.41
CA MET A 53 -4.53 -0.88 4.34
C MET A 53 -4.49 0.08 3.16
N GLU A 54 -5.01 -0.32 2.00
CA GLU A 54 -5.09 0.54 0.83
C GLU A 54 -5.94 1.78 1.09
N ASP A 55 -7.10 1.60 1.72
CA ASP A 55 -8.00 2.71 2.09
C ASP A 55 -7.31 3.70 3.04
N GLU A 56 -6.53 3.22 4.00
CA GLU A 56 -5.75 4.09 4.90
C GLU A 56 -4.66 4.88 4.17
N LEU A 57 -3.96 4.28 3.19
CA LEU A 57 -3.00 4.98 2.35
C LEU A 57 -3.68 6.09 1.53
N ILE A 58 -4.83 5.76 0.92
CA ILE A 58 -5.64 6.68 0.12
C ILE A 58 -6.13 7.86 0.97
N LEU A 59 -6.71 7.60 2.14
CA LEU A 59 -7.22 8.64 3.04
C LEU A 59 -6.12 9.55 3.56
N THR A 60 -4.94 8.99 3.86
CA THR A 60 -3.78 9.76 4.27
C THR A 60 -3.34 10.73 3.17
N ASP A 61 -3.26 10.26 1.93
CA ASP A 61 -2.85 11.08 0.79
C ASP A 61 -3.91 12.10 0.41
N LEU A 62 -5.20 11.75 0.53
CA LEU A 62 -6.31 12.68 0.29
C LEU A 62 -6.20 13.91 1.22
N GLY A 63 -5.97 13.69 2.51
CA GLY A 63 -5.79 14.79 3.45
C GLY A 63 -4.59 15.71 3.14
N ILE A 64 -3.51 15.14 2.55
CA ILE A 64 -2.36 15.95 2.09
C ILE A 64 -2.74 16.78 0.86
N ALA A 65 -3.40 16.15 -0.13
CA ALA A 65 -3.81 16.82 -1.36
C ALA A 65 -4.79 17.96 -1.08
N GLU A 66 -5.81 17.73 -0.26
CA GLU A 66 -6.78 18.74 0.14
C GLU A 66 -6.13 19.94 0.83
N LYS A 67 -5.26 19.68 1.80
CA LYS A 67 -4.55 20.72 2.54
C LYS A 67 -3.67 21.59 1.64
N ARG A 68 -3.07 21.00 0.62
CA ARG A 68 -2.28 21.75 -0.37
C ARG A 68 -3.19 22.53 -1.32
N LEU A 69 -4.28 21.96 -1.80
CA LEU A 69 -5.26 22.63 -2.65
C LEU A 69 -5.87 23.87 -1.96
N GLU A 70 -6.19 23.78 -0.67
CA GLU A 70 -6.66 24.93 0.11
C GLU A 70 -5.64 26.08 0.15
N ARG A 71 -4.34 25.77 0.26
CA ARG A 71 -3.26 26.78 0.22
C ARG A 71 -3.11 27.35 -1.17
N LEU A 72 -3.07 26.51 -2.21
CA LEU A 72 -2.99 26.94 -3.60
C LEU A 72 -4.13 27.87 -3.99
N ALA A 73 -5.36 27.61 -3.50
CA ALA A 73 -6.50 28.48 -3.75
C ALA A 73 -6.31 29.90 -3.19
N LYS A 74 -5.51 30.07 -2.13
CA LYS A 74 -5.14 31.39 -1.59
C LYS A 74 -4.00 31.99 -2.37
N ASP A 75 -2.97 31.22 -2.69
CA ASP A 75 -1.79 31.65 -3.44
C ASP A 75 -2.19 32.16 -4.83
N LEU A 76 -3.07 31.44 -5.54
CA LEU A 76 -3.60 31.80 -6.86
C LEU A 76 -4.43 33.10 -6.87
N LYS A 77 -4.99 33.50 -5.72
CA LYS A 77 -5.68 34.80 -5.60
C LYS A 77 -4.69 35.95 -5.51
N THR A 78 -3.49 35.70 -5.02
CA THR A 78 -2.46 36.73 -4.77
C THR A 78 -1.47 36.85 -5.94
N ALA A 79 -1.02 35.69 -6.45
CA ALA A 79 -0.07 35.65 -7.57
C ALA A 79 -0.44 34.46 -8.48
N ARG A 80 -0.90 34.75 -9.68
CA ARG A 80 -1.32 33.73 -10.64
C ARG A 80 -0.15 33.43 -11.59
N THR A 81 0.51 32.28 -11.37
CA THR A 81 1.59 31.79 -12.24
C THR A 81 1.21 30.47 -12.88
N SER A 82 1.78 30.18 -14.04
CA SER A 82 1.53 28.92 -14.76
C SER A 82 1.94 27.69 -13.93
N GLU A 83 2.97 27.81 -13.09
CA GLU A 83 3.43 26.74 -12.21
C GLU A 83 2.39 26.41 -11.13
N LEU A 84 1.80 27.43 -10.50
CA LEU A 84 0.75 27.23 -9.48
C LEU A 84 -0.54 26.70 -10.08
N GLU A 85 -0.91 27.15 -11.27
CA GLU A 85 -2.07 26.64 -12.01
C GLU A 85 -1.87 25.16 -12.36
N HIS A 86 -0.70 24.81 -12.90
CA HIS A 86 -0.40 23.42 -13.24
C HIS A 86 -0.36 22.50 -12.00
N GLU A 87 0.29 22.94 -10.90
CA GLU A 87 0.29 22.20 -9.64
C GLU A 87 -1.14 21.96 -9.11
N HIS A 88 -1.97 23.01 -9.20
CA HIS A 88 -3.39 22.90 -8.80
C HIS A 88 -4.12 21.84 -9.63
N ASP A 89 -3.98 21.88 -10.95
CA ASP A 89 -4.69 20.95 -11.85
C ASP A 89 -4.24 19.50 -11.64
N VAL A 90 -2.95 19.27 -11.43
CA VAL A 90 -2.43 17.93 -11.10
C VAL A 90 -2.97 17.45 -9.77
N LEU A 91 -3.00 18.29 -8.72
CA LEU A 91 -3.53 17.92 -7.42
C LEU A 91 -5.05 17.70 -7.42
N VAL A 92 -5.80 18.41 -8.26
CA VAL A 92 -7.24 18.14 -8.47
C VAL A 92 -7.44 16.76 -9.07
N ARG A 93 -6.64 16.36 -10.05
CA ARG A 93 -6.67 14.99 -10.61
C ARG A 93 -6.33 13.95 -9.53
N CYS A 94 -5.30 14.19 -8.72
CA CYS A 94 -4.95 13.31 -7.60
C CYS A 94 -6.11 13.18 -6.62
N ARG A 95 -6.70 14.30 -6.17
CA ARG A 95 -7.84 14.29 -5.26
C ARG A 95 -9.00 13.49 -5.83
N THR A 96 -9.39 13.74 -7.08
CA THR A 96 -10.49 13.02 -7.73
C THR A 96 -10.26 11.51 -7.77
N SER A 97 -9.03 11.06 -8.05
CA SER A 97 -8.65 9.65 -8.01
C SER A 97 -8.80 9.07 -6.60
N LEU A 98 -8.30 9.78 -5.59
CA LEU A 98 -8.34 9.35 -4.19
C LEU A 98 -9.77 9.32 -3.64
N GLU A 99 -10.60 10.32 -3.95
CA GLU A 99 -12.03 10.36 -3.60
C GLU A 99 -12.81 9.19 -4.23
N ALA A 100 -12.38 8.72 -5.40
CA ALA A 100 -12.93 7.54 -6.05
C ALA A 100 -12.38 6.20 -5.50
N GLY A 101 -11.60 6.22 -4.41
CA GLY A 101 -10.97 5.02 -3.84
C GLY A 101 -9.86 4.42 -4.72
N THR A 102 -9.29 5.22 -5.64
CA THR A 102 -8.26 4.75 -6.56
C THR A 102 -6.89 5.28 -6.12
N PRO A 103 -5.90 4.41 -5.85
CA PRO A 103 -4.58 4.82 -5.41
C PRO A 103 -3.82 5.57 -6.52
N LEU A 104 -2.96 6.51 -6.15
CA LEU A 104 -2.24 7.36 -7.09
C LEU A 104 -1.28 6.58 -8.01
N ARG A 105 -0.81 5.39 -7.62
CA ARG A 105 -0.01 4.53 -8.50
C ARG A 105 -0.78 4.01 -9.72
N ALA A 106 -2.12 4.06 -9.68
CA ALA A 106 -2.97 3.70 -10.82
C ALA A 106 -3.31 4.89 -11.72
N LEU A 107 -3.01 6.12 -11.27
CA LEU A 107 -3.25 7.34 -12.03
C LEU A 107 -2.13 7.54 -13.06
N SER A 108 -2.51 7.67 -14.33
CA SER A 108 -1.56 8.03 -15.39
C SER A 108 -1.18 9.50 -15.28
N LEU A 109 0.07 9.75 -14.94
CA LEU A 109 0.67 11.08 -14.80
C LEU A 109 1.88 11.21 -15.72
N GLU A 110 2.07 12.40 -16.27
CA GLU A 110 3.25 12.73 -17.07
C GLU A 110 4.52 12.81 -16.20
N ALA A 111 5.68 12.64 -16.82
CA ALA A 111 6.95 12.64 -16.09
C ALA A 111 7.21 13.94 -15.31
N ASP A 112 6.72 15.07 -15.80
CA ASP A 112 6.84 16.37 -15.13
C ASP A 112 5.90 16.46 -13.91
N ASP A 113 4.67 15.95 -14.04
CA ASP A 113 3.72 15.85 -12.94
C ASP A 113 4.29 14.98 -11.79
N LEU A 114 4.86 13.83 -12.14
CA LEU A 114 5.51 12.94 -11.17
C LEU A 114 6.66 13.63 -10.43
N LYS A 115 7.46 14.46 -11.11
CA LYS A 115 8.54 15.23 -10.46
C LYS A 115 7.97 16.22 -9.45
N ARG A 116 6.89 16.94 -9.81
CA ARG A 116 6.22 17.93 -8.94
C ARG A 116 5.64 17.26 -7.70
N LEU A 117 5.08 16.05 -7.85
CA LEU A 117 4.46 15.30 -6.76
C LEU A 117 5.46 14.66 -5.79
N ARG A 118 6.75 14.54 -6.15
CA ARG A 118 7.76 13.91 -5.27
C ARG A 118 7.84 14.51 -3.88
N GLY A 119 7.69 15.83 -3.77
CA GLY A 119 7.74 16.53 -2.49
C GLY A 119 6.61 16.19 -1.52
N PHE A 120 5.51 15.63 -2.00
CA PHE A 120 4.37 15.23 -1.16
C PHE A 120 4.57 13.86 -0.53
N GLN A 121 5.44 13.03 -1.10
CA GLN A 121 5.73 11.68 -0.62
C GLN A 121 4.45 10.85 -0.42
N PHE A 122 3.54 10.92 -1.40
CA PHE A 122 2.28 10.18 -1.38
C PHE A 122 2.52 8.68 -1.24
N LEU A 123 1.84 8.07 -0.28
CA LEU A 123 1.99 6.65 0.04
C LEU A 123 1.30 5.77 -1.00
N SER A 124 0.10 6.14 -1.43
CA SER A 124 -0.66 5.41 -2.44
C SER A 124 -0.06 5.50 -3.86
N ALA A 125 0.92 6.40 -4.06
CA ALA A 125 1.69 6.50 -5.31
C ALA A 125 2.84 5.48 -5.39
N LYS A 126 3.24 4.88 -4.26
CA LYS A 126 4.38 3.94 -4.19
C LYS A 126 4.00 2.57 -4.74
N PRO A 127 4.95 1.85 -5.35
CA PRO A 127 4.76 0.43 -5.66
C PRO A 127 4.40 -0.37 -4.41
N LEU A 128 3.48 -1.33 -4.53
CA LEU A 128 3.00 -2.17 -3.45
C LEU A 128 3.29 -3.64 -3.72
N LEU A 129 3.94 -4.29 -2.76
CA LEU A 129 4.11 -5.74 -2.72
C LEU A 129 3.27 -6.32 -1.59
N LEU A 130 2.31 -7.17 -1.91
CA LEU A 130 1.55 -7.97 -0.96
C LEU A 130 2.29 -9.27 -0.71
N VAL A 131 2.60 -9.56 0.55
CA VAL A 131 3.29 -10.80 0.95
C VAL A 131 2.29 -11.68 1.71
N VAL A 132 1.85 -12.75 1.08
CA VAL A 132 0.87 -13.69 1.66
C VAL A 132 1.61 -14.73 2.49
N ASN A 133 1.54 -14.61 3.81
CA ASN A 133 2.16 -15.55 4.73
C ASN A 133 1.21 -16.74 4.97
N ILE A 134 1.52 -17.89 4.34
CA ILE A 134 0.71 -19.11 4.37
C ILE A 134 1.10 -20.06 5.50
N ASP A 135 0.25 -21.05 5.75
CA ASP A 135 0.50 -22.13 6.69
C ASP A 135 1.56 -23.12 6.17
N GLU A 136 2.31 -23.73 7.08
CA GLU A 136 3.24 -24.81 6.78
C GLU A 136 2.53 -26.02 6.13
N ALA A 137 1.31 -26.33 6.59
CA ALA A 137 0.50 -27.42 6.03
C ALA A 137 0.16 -27.17 4.55
N ASP A 138 -0.11 -25.93 4.15
CA ASP A 138 -0.36 -25.55 2.76
C ASP A 138 0.89 -25.74 1.90
N LEU A 139 2.07 -25.38 2.43
CA LEU A 139 3.34 -25.55 1.72
C LEU A 139 3.67 -27.05 1.57
N THR A 140 3.46 -27.83 2.62
CA THR A 140 3.72 -29.27 2.59
C THR A 140 2.83 -30.00 1.58
N ALA A 141 1.55 -29.60 1.49
CA ALA A 141 0.59 -30.20 0.58
C ALA A 141 0.82 -29.83 -0.89
N GLY A 142 1.24 -28.58 -1.16
CA GLY A 142 1.35 -28.03 -2.51
C GLY A 142 2.79 -27.83 -3.02
N GLY A 143 3.79 -28.08 -2.19
CA GLY A 143 5.20 -27.83 -2.54
C GLY A 143 5.45 -26.37 -2.92
N GLY A 144 6.45 -26.13 -3.77
CA GLY A 144 6.78 -24.79 -4.26
C GLY A 144 5.65 -24.07 -5.03
N ALA A 145 4.72 -24.82 -5.62
CA ALA A 145 3.56 -24.26 -6.30
C ALA A 145 2.62 -23.53 -5.32
N ALA A 146 2.53 -23.97 -4.06
CA ALA A 146 1.69 -23.34 -3.04
C ALA A 146 2.03 -21.87 -2.82
N LEU A 147 3.33 -21.50 -2.87
CA LEU A 147 3.78 -20.12 -2.74
C LEU A 147 3.38 -19.27 -3.95
N ALA A 148 3.54 -19.80 -5.15
CA ALA A 148 3.18 -19.10 -6.38
C ALA A 148 1.66 -18.88 -6.50
N GLU A 149 0.87 -19.83 -6.05
CA GLU A 149 -0.59 -19.79 -6.11
C GLU A 149 -1.25 -19.09 -4.91
N ALA A 150 -0.51 -18.86 -3.82
CA ALA A 150 -1.05 -18.30 -2.58
C ALA A 150 -1.85 -16.99 -2.80
N PRO A 151 -1.42 -16.01 -3.60
CA PRO A 151 -2.20 -14.80 -3.82
C PRO A 151 -3.56 -15.06 -4.46
N ALA A 152 -3.64 -15.94 -5.45
CA ALA A 152 -4.89 -16.31 -6.11
C ALA A 152 -5.79 -17.13 -5.16
N ARG A 153 -5.22 -18.08 -4.43
CA ARG A 153 -5.97 -18.91 -3.47
C ARG A 153 -6.65 -18.12 -2.37
N VAL A 154 -6.10 -16.97 -1.98
CA VAL A 154 -6.70 -16.09 -0.97
C VAL A 154 -7.54 -14.96 -1.58
N GLY A 155 -7.74 -14.91 -2.90
CA GLY A 155 -8.65 -13.96 -3.56
C GLY A 155 -8.05 -12.56 -3.80
N LEU A 156 -6.76 -12.45 -4.12
CA LEU A 156 -6.09 -11.16 -4.35
C LEU A 156 -6.01 -10.78 -5.84
N GLU A 157 -6.74 -11.45 -6.74
CA GLU A 157 -6.66 -11.23 -8.19
C GLU A 157 -6.99 -9.77 -8.56
N GLU A 158 -7.97 -9.18 -7.89
CA GLU A 158 -8.33 -7.77 -8.12
C GLU A 158 -7.16 -6.83 -7.84
N PHE A 159 -6.43 -7.05 -6.74
CA PHE A 159 -5.23 -6.26 -6.41
C PHE A 159 -4.12 -6.44 -7.44
N LEU A 160 -3.94 -7.66 -7.97
CA LEU A 160 -2.92 -7.95 -8.96
C LEU A 160 -3.22 -7.28 -10.32
N SER A 161 -4.45 -6.92 -10.60
CA SER A 161 -4.83 -6.14 -11.77
C SER A 161 -4.45 -4.67 -11.67
N ARG A 162 -4.21 -4.15 -10.47
CA ARG A 162 -3.88 -2.74 -10.21
C ARG A 162 -2.43 -2.44 -10.63
N ALA A 163 -2.20 -1.26 -11.20
CA ALA A 163 -0.88 -0.82 -11.61
C ALA A 163 0.12 -0.82 -10.43
N SER A 164 1.37 -1.19 -10.70
CA SER A 164 2.47 -1.21 -9.72
C SER A 164 2.15 -1.98 -8.42
N THR A 165 1.28 -3.00 -8.52
CA THR A 165 0.94 -3.92 -7.44
C THR A 165 1.39 -5.34 -7.82
N ARG A 166 2.03 -6.04 -6.89
CA ARG A 166 2.45 -7.45 -7.03
C ARG A 166 2.14 -8.19 -5.75
N ALA A 167 2.06 -9.52 -5.85
CA ALA A 167 1.94 -10.38 -4.68
C ALA A 167 2.84 -11.60 -4.76
N VAL A 168 3.26 -12.11 -3.62
CA VAL A 168 4.09 -13.31 -3.46
C VAL A 168 3.66 -14.05 -2.21
N GLY A 169 3.70 -15.38 -2.26
CA GLY A 169 3.50 -16.23 -1.07
C GLY A 169 4.83 -16.44 -0.33
N VAL A 170 4.73 -16.58 0.98
CA VAL A 170 5.84 -16.99 1.87
C VAL A 170 5.28 -17.88 2.97
N CYS A 171 6.10 -18.80 3.48
CA CYS A 171 5.84 -19.47 4.74
C CYS A 171 6.92 -19.02 5.74
N ALA A 172 6.62 -17.96 6.47
CA ALA A 172 7.59 -17.33 7.36
C ALA A 172 8.10 -18.27 8.46
N LYS A 173 7.30 -19.27 8.88
CA LYS A 173 7.70 -20.28 9.83
C LYS A 173 8.85 -21.14 9.29
N ILE A 174 8.72 -21.65 8.08
CA ILE A 174 9.76 -22.46 7.41
C ILE A 174 11.00 -21.63 7.14
N GLU A 175 10.84 -20.38 6.66
CA GLU A 175 11.98 -19.49 6.44
C GLU A 175 12.76 -19.23 7.74
N LEU A 176 12.05 -19.05 8.87
CA LEU A 176 12.68 -18.89 10.17
C LEU A 176 13.43 -20.15 10.60
N GLU A 177 12.86 -21.33 10.41
CA GLU A 177 13.51 -22.62 10.73
C GLU A 177 14.80 -22.82 9.90
N ILE A 178 14.75 -22.50 8.61
CA ILE A 178 15.92 -22.56 7.72
C ILE A 178 17.00 -21.59 8.20
N ALA A 179 16.63 -20.35 8.51
CA ALA A 179 17.60 -19.34 8.99
C ALA A 179 18.26 -19.70 10.33
N GLN A 180 17.65 -20.60 11.12
CA GLN A 180 18.22 -21.10 12.38
C GLN A 180 19.17 -22.29 12.19
N LEU A 181 19.21 -22.88 10.99
CA LEU A 181 20.09 -24.01 10.66
C LEU A 181 21.48 -23.55 10.15
N GLU A 182 21.64 -22.27 9.82
CA GLU A 182 22.90 -21.64 9.41
C GLU A 182 23.67 -21.10 10.63
#